data_4f01b7edc17fc2cfbce66c03342a53b3
#
_entry.id   4f01b7edc17fc2cfbce66c03342a53b3
#
_cell.length_a   1.000
_cell.length_b   1.000
_cell.length_c   1.000
_cell.angle_alpha   90.00
_cell.angle_beta   90.00
_cell.angle_gamma   90.00
#
_symmetry.space_group_name_H-M   'P 1'
#
loop_
_entity.id
_entity.type
_entity.pdbx_description
1 polymer ?
#
loop_
_entity_poly.entity_id
_entity_poly.type
_entity_poly.pdbx_seq_one_letter_code
_entity_poly.pdbx_strand_id
1 'polypeptide(L)'
;MTLHEESGGRIRTVTGPVPVSAVTGPVLPHEHLRLDLRWPTRPALLESDPRRWLDEEKAVMTELAALRAERGLAVVVDLTCDGMGRSAPSLARISAGSRVAVVAGTGVFAEPFHPAFVGDADEERLAEHFLAEIGFGLDGTNALPGVIGEIGTWGEAPTPREERCLRAAARAARYAGLPVATCGRAGAVQLDILTGAGLEPHRVAVGRQDLADDPALPRKIAEAGAYVSFGSLGLAGEDPVALGARVRAVMELLEAGLGDRVLLSTGVSRMAHVRRYGGPGYGYLFEVFLPALRAAGADEDTLTRLVRDNPLRWLTCADTA
;
A
#
# COMPACT_ATOMS: atom_id res chain seq x y z
N MET A 1 11.32 -7.58 -41.06
CA MET A 1 11.95 -7.60 -39.71
C MET A 1 11.10 -6.68 -38.87
N THR A 2 10.01 -7.22 -38.34
CA THR A 2 8.98 -6.51 -37.55
C THR A 2 9.47 -6.42 -36.11
N LEU A 3 9.85 -5.24 -35.69
CA LEU A 3 10.08 -4.92 -34.30
C LEU A 3 8.72 -4.95 -33.58
N HIS A 4 8.31 -6.10 -33.03
CA HIS A 4 7.39 -6.12 -31.93
C HIS A 4 8.17 -5.59 -30.73
N GLU A 5 8.10 -4.29 -30.48
CA GLU A 5 8.39 -3.74 -29.17
C GLU A 5 7.42 -4.43 -28.20
N GLU A 6 7.97 -5.30 -27.34
CA GLU A 6 7.31 -5.71 -26.12
C GLU A 6 7.07 -4.43 -25.31
N SER A 7 5.85 -3.93 -25.33
CA SER A 7 5.40 -2.84 -24.45
C SER A 7 5.34 -3.41 -23.02
N GLY A 8 6.49 -3.61 -22.42
CA GLY A 8 6.62 -4.01 -21.03
C GLY A 8 6.08 -2.89 -20.15
N GLY A 9 5.02 -3.15 -19.38
CA GLY A 9 4.40 -2.18 -18.47
C GLY A 9 5.43 -1.48 -17.57
N ARG A 10 5.08 -0.31 -17.06
CA ARG A 10 5.94 0.51 -16.18
C ARG A 10 5.26 0.74 -14.84
N ILE A 11 6.06 0.91 -13.79
CA ILE A 11 5.62 1.44 -12.50
C ILE A 11 6.13 2.87 -12.35
N ARG A 12 5.31 3.74 -11.75
CA ARG A 12 5.72 5.12 -11.44
C ARG A 12 6.41 5.14 -10.09
N THR A 13 7.60 5.73 -10.01
CA THR A 13 8.33 5.93 -8.75
C THR A 13 8.63 7.41 -8.55
N VAL A 14 8.96 7.79 -7.31
CA VAL A 14 9.30 9.19 -6.97
C VAL A 14 10.51 9.73 -7.72
N THR A 15 11.32 8.88 -8.33
CA THR A 15 12.50 9.22 -9.12
C THR A 15 12.31 9.03 -10.62
N GLY A 16 11.09 8.69 -11.04
CA GLY A 16 10.73 8.46 -12.45
C GLY A 16 10.21 7.05 -12.71
N PRO A 17 9.71 6.78 -13.91
CA PRO A 17 9.10 5.49 -14.26
C PRO A 17 10.17 4.41 -14.43
N VAL A 18 9.90 3.21 -13.89
CA VAL A 18 10.77 2.03 -13.98
C VAL A 18 10.06 0.95 -14.79
N PRO A 19 10.71 0.35 -15.80
CA PRO A 19 10.15 -0.80 -16.51
C PRO A 19 9.93 -1.98 -15.57
N VAL A 20 8.78 -2.67 -15.67
CA VAL A 20 8.49 -3.85 -14.84
C VAL A 20 9.57 -4.93 -15.01
N SER A 21 10.09 -5.12 -16.23
CA SER A 21 11.18 -6.06 -16.52
C SER A 21 12.51 -5.75 -15.81
N ALA A 22 12.71 -4.52 -15.37
CA ALA A 22 13.89 -4.13 -14.59
C ALA A 22 13.76 -4.44 -13.09
N VAL A 23 12.56 -4.78 -12.61
CA VAL A 23 12.30 -5.11 -11.20
C VAL A 23 12.44 -6.61 -11.00
N THR A 24 13.62 -7.03 -10.58
CA THR A 24 13.95 -8.46 -10.39
C THR A 24 13.80 -8.95 -8.96
N GLY A 25 13.71 -8.05 -8.00
CA GLY A 25 13.61 -8.35 -6.57
C GLY A 25 12.22 -8.16 -5.98
N PRO A 26 12.07 -8.45 -4.68
CA PRO A 26 10.82 -8.29 -3.95
C PRO A 26 10.29 -6.85 -3.93
N VAL A 27 8.99 -6.75 -3.74
CA VAL A 27 8.22 -5.50 -3.59
C VAL A 27 7.44 -5.56 -2.28
N LEU A 28 7.51 -4.51 -1.49
CA LEU A 28 6.64 -4.29 -0.33
C LEU A 28 5.49 -3.38 -0.75
N PRO A 29 4.27 -3.89 -0.95
CA PRO A 29 3.17 -3.13 -1.56
C PRO A 29 2.38 -2.23 -0.61
N HIS A 30 2.67 -2.27 0.69
CA HIS A 30 1.97 -1.46 1.69
C HIS A 30 2.88 -1.10 2.86
N GLU A 31 3.54 0.04 2.76
CA GLU A 31 4.40 0.58 3.82
C GLU A 31 4.18 2.07 4.00
N HIS A 32 4.75 2.61 5.09
CA HIS A 32 4.95 4.03 5.28
C HIS A 32 6.42 4.29 5.58
N LEU A 33 7.01 5.25 4.88
CA LEU A 33 8.42 5.63 5.06
C LEU A 33 8.55 6.94 5.85
N ARG A 34 7.47 7.72 5.85
CA ARG A 34 7.23 8.85 6.72
C ARG A 34 5.73 8.97 6.95
N LEU A 35 5.31 9.13 8.20
CA LEU A 35 3.90 9.21 8.56
C LEU A 35 3.70 10.04 9.82
N ASP A 36 2.66 10.87 9.83
CA ASP A 36 2.21 11.61 11.00
C ASP A 36 0.69 11.48 11.15
N LEU A 37 0.26 10.60 12.04
CA LEU A 37 -1.15 10.43 12.41
C LEU A 37 -1.45 11.04 13.78
N ARG A 38 -0.71 12.06 14.18
CA ARG A 38 -1.08 12.82 15.37
C ARG A 38 -2.44 13.46 15.16
N TRP A 39 -3.31 13.29 16.13
CA TRP A 39 -4.71 13.70 16.01
C TRP A 39 -4.84 15.21 15.82
N PRO A 40 -5.33 15.70 14.69
CA PRO A 40 -5.32 17.14 14.39
C PRO A 40 -6.21 17.97 15.32
N THR A 41 -7.25 17.35 15.91
CA THR A 41 -8.23 18.04 16.78
C THR A 41 -7.89 17.97 18.26
N ARG A 42 -6.92 17.15 18.67
CA ARG A 42 -6.51 16.97 20.07
C ARG A 42 -5.00 16.78 20.20
N PRO A 43 -4.18 17.74 19.77
CA PRO A 43 -2.72 17.60 19.78
C PRO A 43 -2.15 17.31 21.16
N ALA A 44 -2.70 17.91 22.22
CA ALA A 44 -2.22 17.72 23.60
C ALA A 44 -2.31 16.27 24.12
N LEU A 45 -3.18 15.43 23.54
CA LEU A 45 -3.28 14.02 23.93
C LEU A 45 -2.21 13.15 23.28
N LEU A 46 -1.42 13.68 22.35
CA LEU A 46 -0.62 12.93 21.41
C LEU A 46 0.86 13.31 21.40
N GLU A 47 1.22 14.44 22.03
CA GLU A 47 2.59 14.97 22.03
C GLU A 47 3.64 14.01 22.62
N SER A 48 3.21 13.03 23.41
CA SER A 48 4.09 12.04 24.05
C SER A 48 3.97 10.62 23.52
N ASP A 49 3.11 10.34 22.52
CA ASP A 49 2.92 8.98 22.04
C ASP A 49 3.69 8.71 20.74
N PRO A 50 4.93 8.14 20.81
CA PRO A 50 5.76 7.81 19.65
C PRO A 50 5.12 6.76 18.74
N ARG A 51 3.96 6.23 19.13
CA ARG A 51 3.25 5.21 18.33
C ARG A 51 2.47 5.79 17.17
N ARG A 52 2.46 7.12 16.98
CA ARG A 52 1.60 7.77 15.97
C ARG A 52 2.34 8.51 14.87
N TRP A 53 3.68 8.45 14.86
CA TRP A 53 4.48 9.06 13.81
C TRP A 53 5.70 8.23 13.45
N LEU A 54 6.18 8.47 12.25
CA LEU A 54 7.42 7.96 11.70
C LEU A 54 8.09 9.09 10.93
N ASP A 55 9.15 9.69 11.48
CA ASP A 55 9.86 10.82 10.89
C ASP A 55 11.40 10.67 10.87
N GLU A 56 11.87 9.47 11.13
CA GLU A 56 13.30 9.12 11.19
C GLU A 56 13.82 8.61 9.84
N GLU A 57 13.95 9.49 8.85
CA GLU A 57 14.40 9.15 7.49
C GLU A 57 15.67 8.29 7.47
N LYS A 58 16.65 8.60 8.36
CA LYS A 58 17.93 7.86 8.41
C LYS A 58 17.75 6.42 8.88
N ALA A 59 16.87 6.17 9.84
CA ALA A 59 16.60 4.82 10.34
C ALA A 59 15.91 4.00 9.26
N VAL A 60 14.87 4.55 8.62
CA VAL A 60 14.15 3.94 7.49
C VAL A 60 15.11 3.62 6.34
N MET A 61 15.89 4.62 5.90
CA MET A 61 16.87 4.47 4.81
C MET A 61 17.88 3.36 5.09
N THR A 62 18.39 3.30 6.33
CA THR A 62 19.38 2.28 6.74
C THR A 62 18.78 0.88 6.68
N GLU A 63 17.56 0.71 7.15
CA GLU A 63 16.87 -0.58 7.14
C GLU A 63 16.52 -1.04 5.72
N LEU A 64 16.02 -0.16 4.88
CA LEU A 64 15.74 -0.48 3.47
C LEU A 64 17.03 -0.81 2.70
N ALA A 65 18.14 -0.09 2.94
CA ALA A 65 19.43 -0.38 2.32
C ALA A 65 19.95 -1.76 2.72
N ALA A 66 19.79 -2.16 3.99
CA ALA A 66 20.15 -3.49 4.47
C ALA A 66 19.31 -4.57 3.78
N LEU A 67 17.97 -4.38 3.70
CA LEU A 67 17.10 -5.32 3.00
C LEU A 67 17.38 -5.43 1.50
N ARG A 68 17.79 -4.32 0.86
CA ARG A 68 18.25 -4.38 -0.52
C ARG A 68 19.51 -5.25 -0.63
N ALA A 69 20.48 -5.07 0.24
CA ALA A 69 21.73 -5.82 0.20
C ALA A 69 21.54 -7.31 0.53
N GLU A 70 20.69 -7.64 1.49
CA GLU A 70 20.51 -8.99 2.02
C GLU A 70 19.43 -9.81 1.29
N ARG A 71 18.38 -9.15 0.82
CA ARG A 71 17.17 -9.78 0.24
C ARG A 71 16.86 -9.33 -1.19
N GLY A 72 17.63 -8.37 -1.73
CA GLY A 72 17.39 -7.83 -3.05
C GLY A 72 16.15 -6.95 -3.15
N LEU A 73 15.64 -6.38 -2.03
CA LEU A 73 14.45 -5.53 -2.03
C LEU A 73 14.55 -4.47 -3.13
N ALA A 74 13.60 -4.49 -4.06
CA ALA A 74 13.66 -3.64 -5.25
C ALA A 74 12.74 -2.43 -5.16
N VAL A 75 11.53 -2.61 -4.62
CA VAL A 75 10.49 -1.56 -4.59
C VAL A 75 9.79 -1.56 -3.22
N VAL A 76 9.46 -0.37 -2.76
CA VAL A 76 8.54 -0.15 -1.62
C VAL A 76 7.44 0.80 -2.07
N VAL A 77 6.20 0.48 -1.74
CA VAL A 77 5.05 1.36 -1.95
C VAL A 77 4.76 2.09 -0.64
N ASP A 78 4.95 3.41 -0.65
CA ASP A 78 4.57 4.28 0.45
C ASP A 78 3.13 4.73 0.23
N LEU A 79 2.22 4.23 1.07
CA LEU A 79 0.80 4.55 1.01
C LEU A 79 0.42 5.78 1.88
N THR A 80 1.40 6.57 2.27
CA THR A 80 1.16 7.83 2.99
C THR A 80 0.61 8.87 2.01
N CYS A 81 -0.61 9.31 2.25
CA CYS A 81 -1.34 10.28 1.44
C CYS A 81 -1.69 11.55 2.22
N ASP A 82 -2.55 12.39 1.68
CA ASP A 82 -3.02 13.60 2.36
C ASP A 82 -3.74 13.27 3.67
N GLY A 83 -3.43 14.02 4.72
CA GLY A 83 -3.89 13.77 6.09
C GLY A 83 -2.98 12.88 6.92
N MET A 84 -1.98 12.24 6.30
CA MET A 84 -1.02 11.36 6.98
C MET A 84 0.39 11.95 7.09
N GLY A 85 0.61 13.20 6.68
CA GLY A 85 1.92 13.84 6.74
C GLY A 85 2.90 13.37 5.64
N ARG A 86 2.39 13.04 4.46
CA ARG A 86 3.21 12.70 3.28
C ARG A 86 4.29 13.76 3.02
N SER A 87 5.44 13.33 2.51
CA SER A 87 6.51 14.22 2.07
C SER A 87 7.28 13.60 0.90
N ALA A 88 6.93 13.98 -0.31
CA ALA A 88 7.63 13.53 -1.52
C ALA A 88 9.14 13.84 -1.50
N PRO A 89 9.62 15.00 -0.98
CA PRO A 89 11.05 15.22 -0.80
C PRO A 89 11.74 14.20 0.10
N SER A 90 11.09 13.78 1.20
CA SER A 90 11.61 12.73 2.10
C SER A 90 11.69 11.38 1.39
N LEU A 91 10.63 11.01 0.68
CA LEU A 91 10.58 9.75 -0.09
C LEU A 91 11.69 9.70 -1.14
N ALA A 92 11.94 10.81 -1.85
CA ALA A 92 13.03 10.89 -2.83
C ALA A 92 14.41 10.71 -2.18
N ARG A 93 14.66 11.31 -1.00
CA ARG A 93 15.92 11.12 -0.25
C ARG A 93 16.09 9.69 0.24
N ILE A 94 15.02 9.08 0.77
CA ILE A 94 15.03 7.69 1.23
C ILE A 94 15.30 6.75 0.04
N SER A 95 14.63 6.96 -1.10
CA SER A 95 14.85 6.18 -2.31
C SER A 95 16.30 6.26 -2.79
N ALA A 96 16.84 7.48 -2.90
CA ALA A 96 18.22 7.69 -3.33
C ALA A 96 19.24 7.06 -2.38
N GLY A 97 19.07 7.23 -1.07
CA GLY A 97 20.02 6.76 -0.06
C GLY A 97 19.96 5.25 0.17
N SER A 98 18.78 4.63 0.09
CA SER A 98 18.62 3.17 0.21
C SER A 98 18.85 2.43 -1.10
N ARG A 99 18.78 3.13 -2.24
CA ARG A 99 18.74 2.56 -3.60
C ARG A 99 17.58 1.59 -3.82
N VAL A 100 16.51 1.73 -3.05
CA VAL A 100 15.23 1.04 -3.24
C VAL A 100 14.30 1.99 -3.97
N ALA A 101 13.65 1.53 -5.02
CA ALA A 101 12.66 2.34 -5.71
C ALA A 101 11.44 2.56 -4.81
N VAL A 102 10.93 3.79 -4.75
CA VAL A 102 9.78 4.15 -3.94
C VAL A 102 8.63 4.57 -4.84
N VAL A 103 7.50 3.91 -4.72
CA VAL A 103 6.21 4.31 -5.30
C VAL A 103 5.47 5.11 -4.24
N ALA A 104 5.01 6.31 -4.57
CA ALA A 104 4.26 7.15 -3.64
C ALA A 104 2.76 7.10 -3.91
N GLY A 105 1.97 7.26 -2.85
CA GLY A 105 0.52 7.36 -2.90
C GLY A 105 0.02 8.80 -3.04
N THR A 106 -1.14 8.97 -3.70
CA THR A 106 -1.99 10.17 -3.67
C THR A 106 -3.34 9.84 -3.08
N GLY A 107 -4.14 10.84 -2.77
CA GLY A 107 -5.47 10.66 -2.19
C GLY A 107 -5.55 11.17 -0.76
N VAL A 108 -6.61 10.80 -0.05
CA VAL A 108 -6.87 11.23 1.33
C VAL A 108 -7.16 10.04 2.22
N PHE A 109 -6.65 10.07 3.44
CA PHE A 109 -6.85 9.01 4.43
C PHE A 109 -8.28 9.01 5.00
N ALA A 110 -8.49 8.47 6.18
CA ALA A 110 -9.79 8.38 6.85
C ALA A 110 -10.25 9.71 7.47
N GLU A 111 -11.55 9.87 7.67
CA GLU A 111 -12.21 11.12 8.06
C GLU A 111 -11.57 11.89 9.22
N PRO A 112 -11.12 11.26 10.34
CA PRO A 112 -10.50 12.03 11.43
C PRO A 112 -9.23 12.79 11.03
N PHE A 113 -8.60 12.40 9.94
CA PHE A 113 -7.35 12.96 9.42
C PHE A 113 -7.53 13.69 8.10
N HIS A 114 -8.76 13.85 7.61
CA HIS A 114 -9.00 14.56 6.37
C HIS A 114 -8.51 16.01 6.47
N PRO A 115 -7.75 16.50 5.47
CA PRO A 115 -7.46 17.92 5.34
C PRO A 115 -8.74 18.75 5.23
N ALA A 116 -8.67 20.02 5.61
CA ALA A 116 -9.85 20.91 5.65
C ALA A 116 -10.58 21.01 4.30
N PHE A 117 -9.85 20.98 3.18
CA PHE A 117 -10.45 21.07 1.84
C PHE A 117 -11.41 19.93 1.52
N VAL A 118 -11.22 18.75 2.12
CA VAL A 118 -12.10 17.57 1.89
C VAL A 118 -13.52 17.81 2.42
N GLY A 119 -13.65 18.65 3.47
CA GLY A 119 -14.94 18.92 4.12
C GLY A 119 -15.99 19.48 3.16
N ASP A 120 -15.59 20.44 2.34
CA ASP A 120 -16.47 21.20 1.44
C ASP A 120 -16.38 20.74 -0.02
N ALA A 121 -15.47 19.82 -0.34
CA ALA A 121 -15.29 19.32 -1.70
C ALA A 121 -16.35 18.28 -2.05
N ASP A 122 -16.92 18.40 -3.23
CA ASP A 122 -17.69 17.34 -3.88
C ASP A 122 -16.76 16.28 -4.50
N GLU A 123 -17.36 15.24 -5.06
CA GLU A 123 -16.63 14.13 -5.69
C GLU A 123 -15.74 14.62 -6.86
N GLU A 124 -16.24 15.59 -7.65
CA GLU A 124 -15.51 16.09 -8.81
C GLU A 124 -14.25 16.85 -8.42
N ARG A 125 -14.35 17.77 -7.46
CA ARG A 125 -13.21 18.53 -6.93
C ARG A 125 -12.16 17.64 -6.26
N LEU A 126 -12.61 16.59 -5.56
CA LEU A 126 -11.69 15.60 -4.98
C LEU A 126 -10.96 14.83 -6.08
N ALA A 127 -11.66 14.39 -7.13
CA ALA A 127 -11.04 13.71 -8.26
C ALA A 127 -10.07 14.62 -9.02
N GLU A 128 -10.41 15.90 -9.22
CA GLU A 128 -9.53 16.91 -9.82
C GLU A 128 -8.26 17.11 -8.98
N HIS A 129 -8.38 17.14 -7.65
CA HIS A 129 -7.21 17.24 -6.76
C HIS A 129 -6.27 16.03 -6.95
N PHE A 130 -6.80 14.82 -6.95
CA PHE A 130 -5.98 13.61 -7.17
C PHE A 130 -5.34 13.60 -8.56
N LEU A 131 -6.10 14.00 -9.59
CA LEU A 131 -5.58 14.10 -10.97
C LEU A 131 -4.52 15.19 -11.11
N ALA A 132 -4.63 16.29 -10.37
CA ALA A 132 -3.61 17.35 -10.36
C ALA A 132 -2.28 16.81 -9.79
N GLU A 133 -2.31 16.07 -8.67
CA GLU A 133 -1.11 15.42 -8.14
C GLU A 133 -0.53 14.36 -9.09
N ILE A 134 -1.39 13.59 -9.76
CA ILE A 134 -0.99 12.56 -10.74
C ILE A 134 -0.31 13.18 -11.98
N GLY A 135 -0.74 14.37 -12.37
CA GLY A 135 -0.24 15.05 -13.57
C GLY A 135 0.90 16.05 -13.33
N PHE A 136 0.92 16.69 -12.16
CA PHE A 136 1.85 17.80 -11.87
C PHE A 136 2.85 17.49 -10.76
N GLY A 137 2.63 16.42 -9.99
CA GLY A 137 3.53 15.98 -8.94
C GLY A 137 3.04 16.29 -7.52
N LEU A 138 3.62 15.55 -6.58
CA LEU A 138 3.31 15.56 -5.16
C LEU A 138 4.07 16.67 -4.43
N ASP A 139 3.41 17.33 -3.47
CA ASP A 139 4.05 18.24 -2.51
C ASP A 139 4.94 19.33 -3.16
N GLY A 140 4.54 19.85 -4.33
CA GLY A 140 5.30 20.86 -5.08
C GLY A 140 6.60 20.35 -5.75
N THR A 141 6.73 19.03 -5.90
CA THR A 141 7.86 18.38 -6.58
C THR A 141 7.45 17.78 -7.93
N ASN A 142 8.40 17.21 -8.66
CA ASN A 142 8.14 16.46 -9.89
C ASN A 142 7.89 14.95 -9.64
N ALA A 143 7.79 14.52 -8.37
CA ALA A 143 7.51 13.13 -8.02
C ALA A 143 6.04 12.80 -8.32
N LEU A 144 5.80 11.90 -9.27
CA LEU A 144 4.45 11.47 -9.65
C LEU A 144 4.03 10.26 -8.81
N PRO A 145 2.78 10.22 -8.32
CA PRO A 145 2.28 9.05 -7.61
C PRO A 145 2.08 7.86 -8.56
N GLY A 146 2.28 6.65 -8.03
CA GLY A 146 2.05 5.40 -8.76
C GLY A 146 0.82 4.63 -8.28
N VAL A 147 0.15 5.11 -7.23
CA VAL A 147 -1.05 4.50 -6.63
C VAL A 147 -1.95 5.60 -6.06
N ILE A 148 -3.26 5.38 -6.04
CA ILE A 148 -4.20 6.22 -5.29
C ILE A 148 -4.48 5.49 -3.98
N GLY A 149 -4.08 6.08 -2.87
CA GLY A 149 -4.23 5.49 -1.53
C GLY A 149 -3.03 5.71 -0.60
N GLU A 150 -3.26 5.30 0.68
CA GLU A 150 -4.46 4.51 1.07
C GLU A 150 -5.68 5.40 1.30
N ILE A 151 -6.78 5.08 0.62
CA ILE A 151 -8.07 5.72 0.90
C ILE A 151 -8.71 4.96 2.05
N GLY A 152 -8.91 5.65 3.17
CA GLY A 152 -9.33 5.01 4.40
C GLY A 152 -10.80 5.16 4.72
N THR A 153 -11.29 4.24 5.54
CA THR A 153 -12.53 4.38 6.29
C THR A 153 -12.25 4.12 7.77
N TRP A 154 -12.77 5.01 8.65
CA TRP A 154 -12.44 4.94 10.07
C TRP A 154 -13.31 3.94 10.85
N GLY A 155 -14.61 3.94 10.58
CA GLY A 155 -15.60 3.11 11.27
C GLY A 155 -15.85 1.76 10.60
N GLU A 156 -16.87 1.07 11.12
CA GLU A 156 -17.36 -0.20 10.55
C GLU A 156 -18.07 0.00 9.19
N ALA A 157 -18.51 1.22 8.92
CA ALA A 157 -19.07 1.64 7.64
C ALA A 157 -18.46 2.99 7.24
N PRO A 158 -18.33 3.27 5.93
CA PRO A 158 -17.91 4.57 5.44
C PRO A 158 -18.90 5.67 5.85
N THR A 159 -18.37 6.83 6.24
CA THR A 159 -19.19 8.03 6.34
C THR A 159 -19.52 8.55 4.94
N PRO A 160 -20.54 9.44 4.79
CA PRO A 160 -20.82 10.06 3.48
C PRO A 160 -19.63 10.81 2.87
N ARG A 161 -18.70 11.31 3.71
CA ARG A 161 -17.48 11.97 3.27
C ARG A 161 -16.46 10.97 2.76
N GLU A 162 -16.25 9.88 3.48
CA GLU A 162 -15.35 8.79 3.07
C GLU A 162 -15.86 8.11 1.79
N GLU A 163 -17.18 7.95 1.65
CA GLU A 163 -17.78 7.42 0.42
C GLU A 163 -17.50 8.34 -0.79
N ARG A 164 -17.61 9.67 -0.63
CA ARG A 164 -17.21 10.61 -1.69
C ARG A 164 -15.75 10.49 -2.06
N CYS A 165 -14.85 10.32 -1.07
CA CYS A 165 -13.42 10.12 -1.32
C CYS A 165 -13.16 8.83 -2.11
N LEU A 166 -13.84 7.73 -1.79
CA LEU A 166 -13.74 6.47 -2.53
C LEU A 166 -14.24 6.62 -3.98
N ARG A 167 -15.36 7.28 -4.21
CA ARG A 167 -15.88 7.54 -5.57
C ARG A 167 -14.94 8.43 -6.38
N ALA A 168 -14.39 9.47 -5.77
CA ALA A 168 -13.39 10.33 -6.39
C ALA A 168 -12.12 9.57 -6.75
N ALA A 169 -11.65 8.69 -5.87
CA ALA A 169 -10.51 7.81 -6.12
C ALA A 169 -10.77 6.87 -7.30
N ALA A 170 -11.94 6.24 -7.38
CA ALA A 170 -12.31 5.40 -8.52
C ALA A 170 -12.31 6.18 -9.83
N ARG A 171 -12.88 7.39 -9.84
CA ARG A 171 -12.89 8.28 -11.02
C ARG A 171 -11.49 8.65 -11.47
N ALA A 172 -10.62 9.08 -10.56
CA ALA A 172 -9.24 9.44 -10.86
C ALA A 172 -8.44 8.21 -11.33
N ALA A 173 -8.61 7.05 -10.68
CA ALA A 173 -7.96 5.80 -11.04
C ALA A 173 -8.30 5.35 -12.47
N ARG A 174 -9.57 5.42 -12.85
CA ARG A 174 -10.04 5.08 -14.21
C ARG A 174 -9.43 6.00 -15.27
N TYR A 175 -9.36 7.30 -14.98
CA TYR A 175 -8.80 8.27 -15.91
C TYR A 175 -7.28 8.08 -16.06
N ALA A 176 -6.57 7.90 -14.95
CA ALA A 176 -5.11 7.86 -14.93
C ALA A 176 -4.52 6.45 -15.15
N GLY A 177 -5.35 5.40 -15.15
CA GLY A 177 -4.88 4.02 -15.24
C GLY A 177 -4.10 3.54 -13.99
N LEU A 178 -4.26 4.22 -12.83
CA LEU A 178 -3.58 3.86 -11.60
C LEU A 178 -4.37 2.85 -10.76
N PRO A 179 -3.69 2.02 -9.94
CA PRO A 179 -4.36 1.19 -8.95
C PRO A 179 -4.83 2.01 -7.75
N VAL A 180 -5.76 1.42 -6.97
CA VAL A 180 -6.26 1.97 -5.71
C VAL A 180 -5.91 1.03 -4.57
N ALA A 181 -5.39 1.58 -3.46
CA ALA A 181 -5.24 0.90 -2.18
C ALA A 181 -6.24 1.45 -1.17
N THR A 182 -6.88 0.58 -0.39
CA THR A 182 -7.79 0.99 0.68
C THR A 182 -7.30 0.57 2.06
N CYS A 183 -7.83 1.23 3.10
CA CYS A 183 -7.54 0.91 4.49
C CYS A 183 -8.81 1.04 5.35
N GLY A 184 -8.95 0.19 6.35
CA GLY A 184 -10.08 0.23 7.30
C GLY A 184 -10.79 -1.10 7.44
N ARG A 185 -11.84 -1.13 8.26
CA ARG A 185 -12.61 -2.36 8.54
C ARG A 185 -13.68 -2.66 7.50
N ALA A 186 -14.13 -1.64 6.78
CA ALA A 186 -15.22 -1.72 5.81
C ALA A 186 -14.80 -2.27 4.43
N GLY A 187 -13.84 -3.20 4.36
CA GLY A 187 -13.20 -3.62 3.11
C GLY A 187 -14.15 -4.08 2.01
N ALA A 188 -15.19 -4.85 2.32
CA ALA A 188 -16.21 -5.24 1.34
C ALA A 188 -16.96 -4.04 0.79
N VAL A 189 -17.43 -3.13 1.67
CA VAL A 189 -18.17 -1.92 1.28
C VAL A 189 -17.28 -0.97 0.48
N GLN A 190 -16.00 -0.85 0.84
CA GLN A 190 -15.05 -0.06 0.05
C GLN A 190 -14.93 -0.60 -1.39
N LEU A 191 -14.80 -1.92 -1.54
CA LEU A 191 -14.75 -2.58 -2.86
C LEU A 191 -16.04 -2.33 -3.65
N ASP A 192 -17.20 -2.49 -3.02
CA ASP A 192 -18.51 -2.26 -3.67
C ASP A 192 -18.65 -0.81 -4.16
N ILE A 193 -18.22 0.18 -3.35
CA ILE A 193 -18.25 1.59 -3.75
C ILE A 193 -17.33 1.86 -4.94
N LEU A 194 -16.10 1.36 -4.90
CA LEU A 194 -15.12 1.55 -5.96
C LEU A 194 -15.56 0.90 -7.28
N THR A 195 -16.05 -0.33 -7.22
CA THR A 195 -16.53 -1.06 -8.40
C THR A 195 -17.86 -0.52 -8.92
N GLY A 196 -18.76 -0.12 -8.02
CA GLY A 196 -19.99 0.60 -8.35
C GLY A 196 -19.74 1.95 -9.05
N ALA A 197 -18.59 2.59 -8.79
CA ALA A 197 -18.12 3.77 -9.53
C ALA A 197 -17.38 3.40 -10.84
N GLY A 198 -17.38 2.13 -11.23
CA GLY A 198 -16.86 1.62 -12.50
C GLY A 198 -15.36 1.32 -12.51
N LEU A 199 -14.72 1.21 -11.35
CA LEU A 199 -13.33 0.76 -11.28
C LEU A 199 -13.28 -0.77 -11.34
N GLU A 200 -12.41 -1.30 -12.21
CA GLU A 200 -12.24 -2.75 -12.33
C GLU A 200 -11.65 -3.35 -11.03
N PRO A 201 -12.20 -4.48 -10.50
CA PRO A 201 -11.75 -5.08 -9.25
C PRO A 201 -10.25 -5.33 -9.19
N HIS A 202 -9.65 -5.77 -10.29
CA HIS A 202 -8.21 -6.07 -10.36
C HIS A 202 -7.30 -4.82 -10.21
N ARG A 203 -7.87 -3.62 -10.16
CA ARG A 203 -7.18 -2.38 -9.83
C ARG A 203 -7.22 -2.05 -8.35
N VAL A 204 -8.01 -2.77 -7.55
CA VAL A 204 -8.22 -2.48 -6.13
C VAL A 204 -7.43 -3.46 -5.27
N ALA A 205 -6.63 -2.92 -4.33
CA ALA A 205 -6.07 -3.65 -3.21
C ALA A 205 -6.83 -3.29 -1.93
N VAL A 206 -7.58 -4.25 -1.39
CA VAL A 206 -8.34 -4.06 -0.16
C VAL A 206 -7.43 -4.35 1.03
N GLY A 207 -7.09 -3.30 1.78
CA GLY A 207 -6.14 -3.37 2.88
C GLY A 207 -6.68 -3.98 4.17
N ARG A 208 -5.76 -4.24 5.11
CA ARG A 208 -6.03 -4.77 6.47
C ARG A 208 -6.75 -6.11 6.52
N GLN A 209 -6.60 -6.95 5.52
CA GLN A 209 -7.26 -8.24 5.48
C GLN A 209 -6.64 -9.27 6.45
N ASP A 210 -5.44 -9.04 6.93
CA ASP A 210 -4.80 -9.74 8.05
C ASP A 210 -5.41 -9.42 9.43
N LEU A 211 -6.29 -8.42 9.49
CA LEU A 211 -7.02 -7.98 10.68
C LEU A 211 -8.55 -8.04 10.47
N ALA A 212 -9.02 -8.75 9.44
CA ALA A 212 -10.44 -8.89 9.17
C ALA A 212 -11.14 -9.72 10.26
N ASP A 213 -12.28 -9.20 10.76
CA ASP A 213 -13.08 -9.91 11.77
C ASP A 213 -13.84 -11.11 11.15
N ASP A 214 -14.24 -11.02 9.88
CA ASP A 214 -14.82 -12.14 9.12
C ASP A 214 -13.71 -12.90 8.37
N PRO A 215 -13.37 -14.13 8.77
CA PRO A 215 -12.34 -14.92 8.10
C PRO A 215 -12.68 -15.29 6.65
N ALA A 216 -13.96 -15.20 6.26
CA ALA A 216 -14.37 -15.45 4.87
C ALA A 216 -14.19 -14.21 3.97
N LEU A 217 -13.97 -13.03 4.54
CA LEU A 217 -13.88 -11.78 3.78
C LEU A 217 -12.71 -11.76 2.78
N PRO A 218 -11.49 -12.17 3.16
CA PRO A 218 -10.36 -12.23 2.23
C PRO A 218 -10.69 -13.05 0.96
N ARG A 219 -11.34 -14.20 1.13
CA ARG A 219 -11.75 -15.05 0.01
C ARG A 219 -12.79 -14.38 -0.88
N LYS A 220 -13.82 -13.76 -0.31
CA LYS A 220 -14.85 -13.02 -1.07
C LYS A 220 -14.24 -11.89 -1.92
N ILE A 221 -13.28 -11.16 -1.37
CA ILE A 221 -12.56 -10.08 -2.07
C ILE A 221 -11.76 -10.66 -3.25
N ALA A 222 -11.01 -11.73 -3.03
CA ALA A 222 -10.24 -12.38 -4.09
C ALA A 222 -11.12 -12.97 -5.20
N GLU A 223 -12.24 -13.62 -4.85
CA GLU A 223 -13.24 -14.15 -5.79
C GLU A 223 -13.91 -13.04 -6.63
N ALA A 224 -14.07 -11.85 -6.06
CA ALA A 224 -14.51 -10.67 -6.81
C ALA A 224 -13.44 -10.11 -7.77
N GLY A 225 -12.21 -10.65 -7.76
CA GLY A 225 -11.12 -10.27 -8.64
C GLY A 225 -10.22 -9.16 -8.09
N ALA A 226 -10.49 -8.64 -6.90
CA ALA A 226 -9.65 -7.65 -6.23
C ALA A 226 -8.45 -8.29 -5.52
N TYR A 227 -7.45 -7.46 -5.18
CA TYR A 227 -6.32 -7.92 -4.36
C TYR A 227 -6.68 -7.86 -2.88
N VAL A 228 -6.28 -8.92 -2.18
CA VAL A 228 -6.36 -9.07 -0.72
C VAL A 228 -5.01 -8.65 -0.15
N SER A 229 -4.96 -7.50 0.54
CA SER A 229 -3.71 -6.99 1.10
C SER A 229 -3.60 -7.32 2.60
N PHE A 230 -2.65 -8.20 2.92
CA PHE A 230 -2.16 -8.47 4.27
C PHE A 230 -1.04 -7.46 4.55
N GLY A 231 -1.43 -6.28 4.99
CA GLY A 231 -0.57 -5.09 5.07
C GLY A 231 -0.09 -4.74 6.48
N SER A 232 -0.28 -5.61 7.49
CA SER A 232 0.11 -5.31 8.88
C SER A 232 0.86 -6.48 9.53
N LEU A 233 1.59 -7.24 8.71
CA LEU A 233 2.33 -8.42 9.17
C LEU A 233 3.42 -8.00 10.17
N GLY A 234 3.43 -8.64 11.36
CA GLY A 234 4.39 -8.34 12.43
C GLY A 234 3.99 -7.19 13.36
N LEU A 235 3.01 -6.34 13.02
CA LEU A 235 2.66 -5.17 13.85
C LEU A 235 1.88 -5.52 15.13
N ALA A 236 1.24 -6.68 15.19
CA ALA A 236 0.53 -7.15 16.39
C ALA A 236 1.45 -7.82 17.43
N GLY A 237 2.77 -7.69 17.28
CA GLY A 237 3.76 -8.38 18.08
C GLY A 237 4.04 -9.80 17.57
N GLU A 238 5.03 -10.47 18.19
CA GLU A 238 5.44 -11.83 17.87
C GLU A 238 4.54 -12.88 18.57
N ASP A 239 3.23 -12.77 18.42
CA ASP A 239 2.31 -13.78 18.90
C ASP A 239 2.25 -14.96 17.90
N PRO A 240 2.73 -16.17 18.29
CA PRO A 240 2.71 -17.34 17.41
C PRO A 240 1.30 -17.73 16.96
N VAL A 241 0.27 -17.46 17.75
CA VAL A 241 -1.13 -17.76 17.42
C VAL A 241 -1.59 -16.83 16.29
N ALA A 242 -1.29 -15.54 16.40
CA ALA A 242 -1.62 -14.55 15.38
C ALA A 242 -0.85 -14.82 14.07
N LEU A 243 0.44 -15.17 14.16
CA LEU A 243 1.23 -15.58 12.99
C LEU A 243 0.60 -16.80 12.31
N GLY A 244 0.29 -17.85 13.09
CA GLY A 244 -0.34 -19.07 12.57
C GLY A 244 -1.69 -18.81 11.90
N ALA A 245 -2.51 -17.90 12.44
CA ALA A 245 -3.79 -17.53 11.84
C ALA A 245 -3.62 -16.85 10.48
N ARG A 246 -2.67 -15.91 10.36
CA ARG A 246 -2.36 -15.21 9.10
C ARG A 246 -1.78 -16.15 8.04
N VAL A 247 -0.88 -17.06 8.47
CA VAL A 247 -0.34 -18.10 7.57
C VAL A 247 -1.47 -18.97 7.02
N ARG A 248 -2.38 -19.46 7.89
CA ARG A 248 -3.54 -20.25 7.43
C ARG A 248 -4.42 -19.48 6.45
N ALA A 249 -4.73 -18.21 6.71
CA ALA A 249 -5.55 -17.40 5.82
C ALA A 249 -4.92 -17.25 4.42
N VAL A 250 -3.61 -17.08 4.33
CA VAL A 250 -2.91 -17.06 3.04
C VAL A 250 -2.93 -18.43 2.38
N MET A 251 -2.65 -19.51 3.14
CA MET A 251 -2.66 -20.88 2.60
C MET A 251 -4.05 -21.28 2.06
N GLU A 252 -5.12 -20.91 2.74
CA GLU A 252 -6.50 -21.14 2.27
C GLU A 252 -6.77 -20.43 0.91
N LEU A 253 -6.25 -19.22 0.72
CA LEU A 253 -6.33 -18.53 -0.58
C LEU A 253 -5.51 -19.24 -1.66
N LEU A 254 -4.32 -19.74 -1.32
CA LEU A 254 -3.48 -20.51 -2.24
C LEU A 254 -4.16 -21.83 -2.66
N GLU A 255 -4.70 -22.58 -1.70
CA GLU A 255 -5.43 -23.83 -1.94
C GLU A 255 -6.70 -23.62 -2.77
N ALA A 256 -7.35 -22.45 -2.62
CA ALA A 256 -8.50 -22.06 -3.43
C ALA A 256 -8.13 -21.59 -4.85
N GLY A 257 -6.84 -21.56 -5.22
CA GLY A 257 -6.38 -21.05 -6.53
C GLY A 257 -6.42 -19.53 -6.66
N LEU A 258 -6.54 -18.81 -5.53
CA LEU A 258 -6.66 -17.34 -5.48
C LEU A 258 -5.32 -16.64 -5.14
N GLY A 259 -4.22 -17.38 -5.16
CA GLY A 259 -2.89 -16.88 -4.82
C GLY A 259 -2.45 -15.67 -5.64
N ASP A 260 -2.93 -15.53 -6.88
CA ASP A 260 -2.63 -14.38 -7.74
C ASP A 260 -3.26 -13.06 -7.28
N ARG A 261 -4.10 -13.09 -6.27
CA ARG A 261 -4.79 -11.93 -5.68
C ARG A 261 -4.27 -11.55 -4.30
N VAL A 262 -3.18 -12.14 -3.83
CA VAL A 262 -2.61 -11.90 -2.51
C VAL A 262 -1.45 -10.90 -2.60
N LEU A 263 -1.47 -9.89 -1.73
CA LEU A 263 -0.38 -8.94 -1.51
C LEU A 263 0.07 -9.04 -0.03
N LEU A 264 1.38 -9.07 0.20
CA LEU A 264 1.98 -9.22 1.52
C LEU A 264 2.90 -8.05 1.86
N SER A 265 2.71 -7.39 3.00
CA SER A 265 3.55 -6.30 3.47
C SER A 265 3.56 -6.19 4.99
N THR A 266 4.47 -5.38 5.54
CA THR A 266 4.61 -5.23 6.98
C THR A 266 3.81 -4.05 7.54
N GLY A 267 3.57 -3.01 6.74
CA GLY A 267 2.80 -1.83 7.15
C GLY A 267 3.47 -1.04 8.27
N VAL A 268 4.80 -0.97 8.26
CA VAL A 268 5.54 -0.14 9.20
C VAL A 268 4.98 1.28 9.12
N SER A 269 4.47 1.80 10.24
CA SER A 269 3.75 3.08 10.27
C SER A 269 4.11 3.95 11.49
N ARG A 270 5.07 3.52 12.31
CA ARG A 270 5.46 4.22 13.55
C ARG A 270 6.93 3.98 13.82
N MET A 271 7.55 4.88 14.58
CA MET A 271 8.94 4.69 15.01
C MET A 271 9.13 3.38 15.78
N ALA A 272 8.18 3.03 16.66
CA ALA A 272 8.23 1.77 17.41
C ALA A 272 8.19 0.51 16.54
N HIS A 273 7.80 0.60 15.27
CA HIS A 273 7.83 -0.53 14.33
C HIS A 273 9.19 -0.72 13.66
N VAL A 274 10.03 0.31 13.61
CA VAL A 274 11.36 0.26 12.97
C VAL A 274 12.34 -0.51 13.86
N ARG A 275 13.21 -1.33 13.28
CA ARG A 275 14.17 -2.17 14.02
C ARG A 275 15.06 -1.40 14.98
N ARG A 276 15.50 -0.22 14.58
CA ARG A 276 16.30 0.66 15.45
C ARG A 276 15.66 0.90 16.81
N TYR A 277 14.34 0.84 16.89
CA TYR A 277 13.55 1.10 18.11
C TYR A 277 12.93 -0.19 18.69
N GLY A 278 13.43 -1.35 18.28
CA GLY A 278 13.00 -2.65 18.80
C GLY A 278 11.76 -3.22 18.13
N GLY A 279 11.29 -2.61 17.01
CA GLY A 279 10.17 -3.11 16.25
C GLY A 279 10.52 -4.25 15.29
N PRO A 280 9.52 -4.88 14.66
CA PRO A 280 9.72 -5.97 13.70
C PRO A 280 10.40 -5.51 12.41
N GLY A 281 10.26 -4.24 12.04
CA GLY A 281 10.81 -3.63 10.86
C GLY A 281 10.21 -4.11 9.54
N TYR A 282 10.69 -3.50 8.44
CA TYR A 282 10.31 -3.88 7.08
C TYR A 282 10.78 -5.29 6.69
N GLY A 283 11.72 -5.86 7.46
CA GLY A 283 12.28 -7.19 7.23
C GLY A 283 11.43 -8.35 7.70
N TYR A 284 10.41 -8.11 8.54
CA TYR A 284 9.58 -9.16 9.14
C TYR A 284 8.97 -10.11 8.10
N LEU A 285 8.52 -9.57 6.97
CA LEU A 285 7.99 -10.39 5.88
C LEU A 285 8.98 -11.48 5.47
N PHE A 286 10.23 -11.12 5.24
CA PHE A 286 11.28 -12.02 4.71
C PHE A 286 11.86 -12.96 5.76
N GLU A 287 11.89 -12.54 7.00
CA GLU A 287 12.59 -13.23 8.09
C GLU A 287 11.70 -14.14 8.91
N VAL A 288 10.39 -13.82 8.96
CA VAL A 288 9.42 -14.54 9.79
C VAL A 288 8.30 -15.10 8.94
N PHE A 289 7.59 -14.24 8.18
CA PHE A 289 6.34 -14.65 7.54
C PHE A 289 6.55 -15.60 6.35
N LEU A 290 7.48 -15.29 5.43
CA LEU A 290 7.76 -16.17 4.29
C LEU A 290 8.36 -17.52 4.73
N PRO A 291 9.28 -17.61 5.71
CA PRO A 291 9.69 -18.90 6.28
C PRO A 291 8.51 -19.70 6.87
N ALA A 292 7.55 -19.04 7.52
CA ALA A 292 6.36 -19.70 8.06
C ALA A 292 5.43 -20.22 6.94
N LEU A 293 5.24 -19.47 5.85
CA LEU A 293 4.49 -19.95 4.66
C LEU A 293 5.19 -21.13 4.00
N ARG A 294 6.53 -21.09 3.88
CA ARG A 294 7.32 -22.20 3.35
C ARG A 294 7.15 -23.47 4.23
N ALA A 295 7.21 -23.31 5.54
CA ALA A 295 6.98 -24.42 6.48
C ALA A 295 5.55 -24.97 6.39
N ALA A 296 4.58 -24.14 6.00
CA ALA A 296 3.19 -24.55 5.76
C ALA A 296 2.95 -25.18 4.38
N GLY A 297 3.98 -25.23 3.50
CA GLY A 297 3.93 -25.92 2.21
C GLY A 297 3.94 -25.03 0.96
N ALA A 298 4.08 -23.71 1.10
CA ALA A 298 4.26 -22.85 -0.06
C ALA A 298 5.64 -23.05 -0.71
N ASP A 299 5.67 -23.30 -2.02
CA ASP A 299 6.90 -23.44 -2.79
C ASP A 299 7.54 -22.10 -3.18
N GLU A 300 8.78 -22.11 -3.68
CA GLU A 300 9.53 -20.89 -4.01
C GLU A 300 8.90 -20.08 -5.16
N ASP A 301 8.25 -20.73 -6.11
CA ASP A 301 7.56 -20.06 -7.21
C ASP A 301 6.33 -19.32 -6.68
N THR A 302 5.59 -19.92 -5.76
CA THR A 302 4.49 -19.30 -5.06
C THR A 302 4.98 -18.11 -4.22
N LEU A 303 6.04 -18.28 -3.42
CA LEU A 303 6.60 -17.18 -2.63
C LEU A 303 7.08 -16.03 -3.51
N THR A 304 7.75 -16.33 -4.63
CA THR A 304 8.17 -15.31 -5.61
C THR A 304 6.97 -14.55 -6.17
N ARG A 305 5.91 -15.25 -6.54
CA ARG A 305 4.66 -14.66 -7.03
C ARG A 305 4.06 -13.69 -6.01
N LEU A 306 3.99 -14.10 -4.74
CA LEU A 306 3.42 -13.29 -3.66
C LEU A 306 4.19 -11.99 -3.41
N VAL A 307 5.53 -12.03 -3.47
CA VAL A 307 6.35 -10.87 -3.11
C VAL A 307 6.85 -10.05 -4.30
N ARG A 308 6.68 -10.51 -5.54
CA ARG A 308 7.14 -9.79 -6.73
C ARG A 308 6.07 -9.66 -7.79
N ASP A 309 5.55 -10.79 -8.31
CA ASP A 309 4.74 -10.76 -9.53
C ASP A 309 3.35 -10.13 -9.27
N ASN A 310 2.70 -10.46 -8.16
CA ASN A 310 1.42 -9.89 -7.79
C ASN A 310 1.50 -8.37 -7.55
N PRO A 311 2.43 -7.86 -6.69
CA PRO A 311 2.57 -6.41 -6.51
C PRO A 311 2.90 -5.69 -7.82
N LEU A 312 3.76 -6.24 -8.66
CA LEU A 312 4.09 -5.62 -9.94
C LEU A 312 2.89 -5.58 -10.88
N ARG A 313 2.11 -6.67 -10.96
CA ARG A 313 0.89 -6.72 -11.77
C ARG A 313 -0.13 -5.69 -11.31
N TRP A 314 -0.29 -5.52 -9.99
CA TRP A 314 -1.18 -4.52 -9.42
C TRP A 314 -0.71 -3.10 -9.72
N LEU A 315 0.60 -2.82 -9.58
CA LEU A 315 1.19 -1.49 -9.77
C LEU A 315 1.34 -1.08 -11.24
N THR A 316 1.29 -2.03 -12.17
CA THR A 316 1.50 -1.73 -13.58
C THR A 316 0.43 -0.78 -14.08
N CYS A 317 0.85 0.42 -14.47
CA CYS A 317 -0.01 1.38 -15.13
C CYS A 317 -0.43 0.82 -16.49
N ALA A 318 -1.70 0.99 -16.86
CA ALA A 318 -2.09 0.82 -18.25
C ALA A 318 -1.40 1.93 -19.04
N ASP A 319 -0.77 1.59 -20.15
CA ASP A 319 -0.30 2.60 -21.09
C ASP A 319 -1.52 3.45 -21.49
N THR A 320 -1.56 4.69 -21.01
CA THR A 320 -2.54 5.66 -21.50
C THR A 320 -2.09 6.04 -22.90
N ALA A 321 -2.83 5.53 -23.89
CA ALA A 321 -2.62 5.84 -25.30
C ALA A 321 -2.78 7.35 -25.57
#